data_2ca0abc822cccc8ad9040a2041a7263b
#
_entry.id   2ca0abc822cccc8ad9040a2041a7263b
#
_cell.length_a   1.000
_cell.length_b   1.000
_cell.length_c   1.000
_cell.angle_alpha   90.00
_cell.angle_beta   90.00
_cell.angle_gamma   90.00
#
_symmetry.space_group_name_H-M   'P 1'
#
loop_
_entity.id
_entity.type
_entity.pdbx_description
1 polymer ?
#
loop_
_entity_poly.entity_id
_entity_poly.type
_entity_poly.pdbx_seq_one_letter_code
_entity_poly.pdbx_strand_id
1 'polypeptide(L)'
;MSFKIEITEEKRNPLIDRIELAFRVDHFGAGSPNRLDVKKKIAALQSSDENLTIVKKLDTHFGASYSLGKVYIYDNEKELQFFEPFHIKVRNLEKEKRIEIYQLKRRKEPYKHLFKS
;
A
#
# COMPACT_ATOMS: atom_id res chain seq x y z
N MET A 1 -4.23 6.17 -16.15
CA MET A 1 -3.58 4.92 -15.78
C MET A 1 -4.15 3.78 -16.61
N SER A 2 -3.29 2.94 -17.16
CA SER A 2 -3.67 1.91 -18.13
C SER A 2 -3.79 0.52 -17.49
N PHE A 3 -4.37 0.45 -16.31
CA PHE A 3 -4.58 -0.84 -15.64
C PHE A 3 -5.94 -0.90 -14.98
N LYS A 4 -6.45 -2.13 -14.80
CA LYS A 4 -7.71 -2.38 -14.13
C LYS A 4 -7.45 -3.19 -12.86
N ILE A 5 -8.16 -2.87 -11.79
CA ILE A 5 -8.06 -3.59 -10.53
C ILE A 5 -9.36 -4.35 -10.28
N GLU A 6 -9.24 -5.64 -9.98
CA GLU A 6 -10.34 -6.50 -9.60
C GLU A 6 -10.06 -7.03 -8.20
N ILE A 7 -11.01 -6.83 -7.28
CA ILE A 7 -10.89 -7.35 -5.93
C ILE A 7 -11.41 -8.78 -5.93
N THR A 8 -10.52 -9.74 -5.66
CA THR A 8 -10.85 -11.16 -5.71
C THR A 8 -11.32 -11.72 -4.37
N GLU A 9 -10.90 -11.10 -3.27
CA GLU A 9 -11.26 -11.54 -1.93
C GLU A 9 -11.28 -10.36 -0.97
N GLU A 10 -12.25 -10.34 -0.07
CA GLU A 10 -12.37 -9.31 0.95
C GLU A 10 -12.68 -9.96 2.29
N LYS A 11 -11.92 -9.62 3.32
CA LYS A 11 -12.09 -10.16 4.67
C LYS A 11 -11.82 -9.09 5.71
N ARG A 12 -12.74 -8.95 6.67
CA ARG A 12 -12.53 -8.04 7.78
C ARG A 12 -11.85 -8.77 8.93
N ASN A 13 -10.82 -8.17 9.50
CA ASN A 13 -10.14 -8.70 10.69
C ASN A 13 -10.65 -7.93 11.92
N PRO A 14 -11.53 -8.53 12.76
CA PRO A 14 -12.10 -7.82 13.89
C PRO A 14 -11.12 -7.58 15.03
N LEU A 15 -10.02 -8.33 15.09
CA LEU A 15 -9.02 -8.18 16.15
C LEU A 15 -8.13 -6.95 15.94
N ILE A 16 -7.95 -6.55 14.69
CA ILE A 16 -7.03 -5.46 14.33
C ILE A 16 -7.78 -4.27 13.72
N ASP A 17 -9.10 -4.36 13.56
CA ASP A 17 -9.94 -3.33 12.93
C ASP A 17 -9.41 -2.90 11.56
N ARG A 18 -9.19 -3.88 10.70
CA ARG A 18 -8.78 -3.63 9.32
C ARG A 18 -9.50 -4.55 8.35
N ILE A 19 -9.60 -4.13 7.10
CA ILE A 19 -10.11 -4.95 6.00
C ILE A 19 -8.93 -5.45 5.21
N GLU A 20 -8.88 -6.77 4.98
CA GLU A 20 -7.83 -7.41 4.20
C GLU A 20 -8.40 -7.77 2.83
N LEU A 21 -7.79 -7.22 1.78
CA LEU A 21 -8.23 -7.45 0.41
C LEU A 21 -7.15 -8.18 -0.39
N ALA A 22 -7.56 -9.15 -1.19
CA ALA A 22 -6.73 -9.72 -2.25
C ALA A 22 -7.24 -9.16 -3.57
N PHE A 23 -6.33 -8.77 -4.46
CA PHE A 23 -6.71 -8.13 -5.71
C PHE A 23 -5.85 -8.63 -6.87
N ARG A 24 -6.37 -8.41 -8.07
CA ARG A 24 -5.67 -8.66 -9.32
C ARG A 24 -5.64 -7.36 -10.12
N VAL A 25 -4.47 -7.03 -10.65
CA VAL A 25 -4.28 -5.86 -11.50
C VAL A 25 -3.96 -6.35 -12.91
N ASP A 26 -4.81 -5.99 -13.86
CA ASP A 26 -4.56 -6.29 -15.26
C ASP A 26 -3.89 -5.07 -15.91
N HIS A 27 -2.65 -5.25 -16.38
CA HIS A 27 -1.87 -4.20 -17.03
C HIS A 27 -1.45 -4.61 -18.45
N PHE A 28 -2.37 -5.19 -19.18
CA PHE A 28 -2.14 -5.66 -20.54
C PHE A 28 -1.58 -4.55 -21.44
N GLY A 29 -0.45 -4.83 -22.08
CA GLY A 29 0.20 -3.86 -22.96
C GLY A 29 0.96 -2.75 -22.24
N ALA A 30 1.06 -2.80 -20.91
CA ALA A 30 1.75 -1.80 -20.10
C ALA A 30 2.69 -2.48 -19.10
N GLY A 31 3.61 -1.70 -18.53
CA GLY A 31 4.44 -2.18 -17.43
C GLY A 31 3.65 -2.35 -16.14
N SER A 32 4.25 -3.04 -15.16
CA SER A 32 3.63 -3.20 -13.85
C SER A 32 3.37 -1.85 -13.20
N PRO A 33 2.18 -1.63 -12.61
CA PRO A 33 1.90 -0.39 -11.92
C PRO A 33 2.72 -0.28 -10.63
N ASN A 34 2.98 0.95 -10.18
CA ASN A 34 3.66 1.11 -8.90
C ASN A 34 2.64 1.04 -7.75
N ARG A 35 3.17 0.86 -6.52
CA ARG A 35 2.32 0.71 -5.33
C ARG A 35 1.43 1.93 -5.06
N LEU A 36 1.94 3.11 -5.30
CA LEU A 36 1.18 4.34 -5.03
C LEU A 36 -0.03 4.48 -5.93
N ASP A 37 0.10 4.14 -7.21
CA ASP A 37 -1.01 4.18 -8.16
C ASP A 37 -2.08 3.15 -7.79
N VAL A 38 -1.66 1.94 -7.43
CA VAL A 38 -2.56 0.87 -6.98
C VAL A 38 -3.27 1.29 -5.70
N LYS A 39 -2.53 1.85 -4.74
CA LYS A 39 -3.06 2.33 -3.47
C LYS A 39 -4.15 3.38 -3.68
N LYS A 40 -3.89 4.37 -4.51
CA LYS A 40 -4.88 5.43 -4.82
C LYS A 40 -6.14 4.88 -5.44
N LYS A 41 -5.98 3.96 -6.38
CA LYS A 41 -7.13 3.37 -7.08
C LYS A 41 -7.97 2.50 -6.16
N ILE A 42 -7.35 1.69 -5.31
CA ILE A 42 -8.07 0.86 -4.35
C ILE A 42 -8.78 1.72 -3.31
N ALA A 43 -8.12 2.75 -2.79
CA ALA A 43 -8.74 3.67 -1.85
C ALA A 43 -9.99 4.32 -2.43
N ALA A 44 -9.94 4.71 -3.70
CA ALA A 44 -11.10 5.27 -4.41
C ALA A 44 -12.22 4.25 -4.57
N LEU A 45 -11.89 3.00 -4.94
CA LEU A 45 -12.88 1.95 -5.11
C LEU A 45 -13.59 1.57 -3.81
N GLN A 46 -12.87 1.59 -2.69
CA GLN A 46 -13.41 1.24 -1.36
C GLN A 46 -13.92 2.46 -0.59
N SER A 47 -13.84 3.64 -1.18
CA SER A 47 -14.22 4.90 -0.52
C SER A 47 -13.50 5.08 0.82
N SER A 48 -12.25 4.68 0.89
CA SER A 48 -11.44 4.73 2.11
C SER A 48 -10.36 5.81 2.02
N ASP A 49 -9.76 6.14 3.18
CA ASP A 49 -8.69 7.10 3.24
C ASP A 49 -7.40 6.48 2.69
N GLU A 50 -6.76 7.17 1.77
CA GLU A 50 -5.50 6.72 1.17
C GLU A 50 -4.40 6.53 2.22
N ASN A 51 -4.39 7.35 3.26
CA ASN A 51 -3.41 7.25 4.34
C ASN A 51 -3.59 6.01 5.22
N LEU A 52 -4.79 5.42 5.21
CA LEU A 52 -5.11 4.21 5.96
C LEU A 52 -5.01 2.95 5.09
N THR A 53 -4.69 3.10 3.82
CA THR A 53 -4.58 2.01 2.86
C THR A 53 -3.12 1.63 2.66
N ILE A 54 -2.78 0.37 2.93
CA ILE A 54 -1.40 -0.13 2.84
C ILE A 54 -1.34 -1.29 1.85
N VAL A 55 -0.57 -1.13 0.78
CA VAL A 55 -0.31 -2.22 -0.17
C VAL A 55 0.78 -3.11 0.42
N LYS A 56 0.41 -4.30 0.85
CA LYS A 56 1.33 -5.25 1.48
C LYS A 56 2.16 -6.00 0.46
N LYS A 57 1.56 -6.39 -0.64
CA LYS A 57 2.18 -7.26 -1.62
C LYS A 57 1.70 -6.89 -3.01
N LEU A 58 2.62 -6.91 -3.97
CA LEU A 58 2.30 -6.68 -5.37
C LEU A 58 3.30 -7.49 -6.20
N ASP A 59 2.89 -8.68 -6.63
CA ASP A 59 3.75 -9.62 -7.35
C ASP A 59 3.33 -9.74 -8.80
N THR A 60 4.28 -9.56 -9.70
CA THR A 60 4.10 -9.79 -11.13
C THR A 60 4.94 -11.00 -11.54
N HIS A 61 4.32 -12.00 -12.15
CA HIS A 61 5.06 -13.13 -12.70
C HIS A 61 5.74 -12.72 -14.00
N PHE A 62 6.94 -13.24 -14.23
CA PHE A 62 7.69 -12.96 -15.44
C PHE A 62 6.87 -13.28 -16.70
N GLY A 63 6.76 -12.30 -17.60
CA GLY A 63 6.00 -12.44 -18.84
C GLY A 63 4.49 -12.35 -18.70
N ALA A 64 3.96 -12.19 -17.49
CA ALA A 64 2.52 -12.07 -17.26
C ALA A 64 2.02 -10.65 -17.48
N SER A 65 0.79 -10.53 -17.96
CA SER A 65 0.12 -9.24 -18.15
C SER A 65 -0.72 -8.84 -16.95
N TYR A 66 -0.55 -9.51 -15.82
CA TYR A 66 -1.29 -9.21 -14.60
C TYR A 66 -0.38 -9.33 -13.38
N SER A 67 -0.79 -8.67 -12.31
CA SER A 67 -0.13 -8.75 -11.01
C SER A 67 -1.15 -9.14 -9.96
N LEU A 68 -0.72 -9.91 -8.96
CA LEU A 68 -1.55 -10.27 -7.81
C LEU A 68 -1.00 -9.57 -6.58
N GLY A 69 -1.88 -9.19 -5.68
CA GLY A 69 -1.43 -8.49 -4.49
C GLY A 69 -2.43 -8.53 -3.35
N LYS A 70 -1.99 -7.97 -2.23
CA LYS A 70 -2.80 -7.82 -1.03
C LYS A 70 -2.71 -6.39 -0.52
N VAL A 71 -3.82 -5.89 -0.03
CA VAL A 71 -3.90 -4.56 0.55
C VAL A 71 -4.68 -4.63 1.86
N TYR A 72 -4.23 -3.86 2.85
CA TYR A 72 -4.91 -3.75 4.14
C TYR A 72 -5.41 -2.32 4.29
N ILE A 73 -6.67 -2.17 4.67
CA ILE A 73 -7.29 -0.87 4.93
C ILE A 73 -7.63 -0.81 6.41
N TYR A 74 -6.95 0.08 7.14
CA TYR A 74 -7.14 0.24 8.59
C TYR A 74 -8.26 1.22 8.89
N ASP A 75 -8.94 1.00 10.01
CA ASP A 75 -9.99 1.90 10.47
C ASP A 75 -9.42 3.15 11.14
N ASN A 76 -8.22 3.04 11.74
CA ASN A 76 -7.56 4.19 12.35
C ASN A 76 -6.04 4.13 12.17
N GLU A 77 -5.41 5.30 12.24
CA GLU A 77 -3.98 5.48 11.99
C GLU A 77 -3.12 4.84 13.09
N LYS A 78 -3.59 4.85 14.32
CA LYS A 78 -2.85 4.29 15.46
C LYS A 78 -2.55 2.81 15.28
N GLU A 79 -3.54 2.03 14.84
CA GLU A 79 -3.35 0.60 14.58
C GLU A 79 -2.44 0.36 13.38
N LEU A 80 -2.56 1.18 12.34
CA LEU A 80 -1.68 1.11 11.18
C LEU A 80 -0.22 1.30 11.60
N GLN A 81 0.06 2.32 12.41
CA GLN A 81 1.41 2.59 12.88
C GLN A 81 1.95 1.48 13.78
N PHE A 82 1.09 0.83 14.54
CA PHE A 82 1.49 -0.23 15.46
C PHE A 82 1.76 -1.56 14.74
N PHE A 83 0.87 -1.96 13.82
CA PHE A 83 0.93 -3.30 13.22
C PHE A 83 1.76 -3.39 11.94
N GLU A 84 1.94 -2.28 11.22
CA GLU A 84 2.70 -2.33 9.96
C GLU A 84 4.20 -2.20 10.19
N PRO A 85 5.03 -3.11 9.58
CA PRO A 85 6.48 -3.01 9.68
C PRO A 85 7.02 -1.74 9.01
N PHE A 86 8.16 -1.27 9.48
CA PHE A 86 8.81 -0.08 8.95
C PHE A 86 9.00 -0.13 7.43
N HIS A 87 9.53 -1.22 6.92
CA HIS A 87 9.82 -1.34 5.48
C HIS A 87 8.56 -1.29 4.61
N ILE A 88 7.44 -1.79 5.11
CA ILE A 88 6.17 -1.74 4.39
C ILE A 88 5.61 -0.31 4.39
N LYS A 89 5.65 0.37 5.53
CA LYS A 89 5.19 1.77 5.61
C LYS A 89 5.97 2.67 4.67
N VAL A 90 7.29 2.51 4.63
CA VAL A 90 8.15 3.30 3.75
C VAL A 90 7.83 3.06 2.28
N ARG A 91 7.60 1.81 1.89
CA ARG A 91 7.26 1.48 0.50
C ARG A 91 5.96 2.12 0.02
N ASN A 92 5.06 2.46 0.93
CA ASN A 92 3.77 3.08 0.62
C ASN A 92 3.83 4.62 0.62
N LEU A 93 5.01 5.21 0.76
CA LEU A 93 5.21 6.65 0.72
C LEU A 93 5.79 7.09 -0.62
N GLU A 94 5.66 8.38 -0.90
CA GLU A 94 6.26 8.99 -2.06
C GLU A 94 7.79 8.90 -1.99
N LYS A 95 8.44 8.90 -3.15
CA LYS A 95 9.90 8.75 -3.25
C LYS A 95 10.66 9.78 -2.39
N GLU A 96 10.21 11.02 -2.41
CA GLU A 96 10.86 12.11 -1.65
C GLU A 96 10.81 11.85 -0.15
N LYS A 97 9.65 11.44 0.37
CA LYS A 97 9.49 11.08 1.78
C LYS A 97 10.31 9.87 2.16
N ARG A 98 10.39 8.88 1.28
CA ARG A 98 11.22 7.69 1.53
C ARG A 98 12.69 8.04 1.69
N ILE A 99 13.21 8.88 0.81
CA ILE A 99 14.61 9.33 0.87
C ILE A 99 14.88 10.07 2.17
N GLU A 100 13.98 10.99 2.53
CA GLU A 100 14.10 11.77 3.76
C GLU A 100 14.11 10.89 5.01
N ILE A 101 13.20 9.91 5.07
CA ILE A 101 13.12 8.98 6.20
C ILE A 101 14.41 8.17 6.35
N TYR A 102 14.97 7.66 5.25
CA TYR A 102 16.22 6.91 5.30
C TYR A 102 17.40 7.77 5.73
N GLN A 103 17.43 9.03 5.30
CA GLN A 103 18.47 9.98 5.75
C GLN A 103 18.37 10.26 7.24
N LEU A 104 17.17 10.52 7.75
CA LEU A 104 16.95 10.75 9.17
C LEU A 104 17.27 9.52 10.01
N LYS A 105 16.88 8.34 9.56
CA LYS A 105 17.20 7.09 10.24
C LYS A 105 18.71 6.86 10.32
N ARG A 106 19.44 7.18 9.24
CA ARG A 106 20.90 7.06 9.20
C ARG A 106 21.56 7.99 10.19
N ARG A 107 21.01 9.19 10.38
CA ARG A 107 21.49 10.18 11.34
C ARG A 107 20.99 9.95 12.75
N LYS A 108 20.12 8.95 12.96
CA LYS A 108 19.45 8.65 14.23
C LYS A 108 18.57 9.80 14.73
N GLU A 109 17.99 10.55 13.80
CA GLU A 109 17.05 11.64 14.08
C GLU A 109 15.61 11.12 14.01
N PRO A 110 14.65 11.80 14.68
CA PRO A 110 13.24 11.40 14.62
C PRO A 110 12.68 11.48 13.19
N TYR A 111 11.95 10.46 12.78
CA TYR A 111 11.34 10.40 11.44
C TYR A 111 9.87 9.99 11.47
N LYS A 112 9.32 9.62 12.63
CA LYS A 112 7.95 9.09 12.73
C LYS A 112 6.89 10.06 12.23
N HIS A 113 7.13 11.36 12.34
CA HIS A 113 6.20 12.39 11.87
C HIS A 113 5.99 12.35 10.35
N LEU A 114 6.93 11.77 9.59
CA LEU A 114 6.83 11.67 8.13
C LEU A 114 5.89 10.56 7.67
N PHE A 115 5.49 9.65 8.57
CA PHE A 115 4.49 8.65 8.26
C PHE A 115 3.06 9.19 8.36
N LYS A 116 2.90 10.37 8.95
CA LYS A 116 1.61 11.04 9.03
C LYS A 116 1.44 11.97 7.84
N SER A 117 0.26 12.04 7.33
CA SER A 117 -0.06 12.92 6.20
C SER A 117 -0.27 14.35 6.65
#